data_36d19bf955cee4af4e531727ae1dfaea
#
_entry.id   36d19bf955cee4af4e531727ae1dfaea
#
_cell.length_a   1.000
_cell.length_b   1.000
_cell.length_c   1.000
_cell.angle_alpha   90.00
_cell.angle_beta   90.00
_cell.angle_gamma   90.00
#
_symmetry.space_group_name_H-M   'P 1'
#
loop_
_entity.id
_entity.type
_entity.pdbx_description
1 polymer ?
#
loop_
_entity_poly.entity_id
_entity_poly.type
_entity_poly.pdbx_seq_one_letter_code
_entity_poly.pdbx_strand_id
1 'polypeptide(L)'
;MRSQETRFNIPESRYLRSGQFAALCRTTKETLRHYRAIGLIEPAFVSDSGYAYYSPLQLGDFMLVAALQRAGSSLADIHRYLE
;
A
#
# COMPACT_ATOMS: atom_id res chain seq x y z
N MET A 1 14.52 -14.74 -15.40
CA MET A 1 14.55 -14.39 -15.09
C MET A 1 14.65 -13.81 -14.77
N ARG A 2 14.45 -13.79 -14.71
CA ARG A 2 14.46 -13.18 -14.20
C ARG A 2 15.14 -12.62 -13.37
N SER A 3 15.68 -12.56 -13.70
CA SER A 3 16.65 -12.18 -12.77
C SER A 3 16.49 -10.82 -12.21
N GLN A 4 15.97 -9.96 -12.90
CA GLN A 4 15.78 -8.65 -12.36
C GLN A 4 14.83 -8.67 -11.21
N GLU A 5 14.03 -9.65 -11.17
CA GLU A 5 13.11 -9.76 -10.10
C GLU A 5 13.77 -10.02 -8.80
N THR A 6 14.97 -10.51 -8.81
CA THR A 6 15.61 -10.94 -7.59
C THR A 6 15.71 -9.83 -6.59
N ARG A 7 16.03 -8.65 -7.04
CA ARG A 7 16.20 -7.51 -6.17
C ARG A 7 14.93 -7.14 -5.44
N PHE A 8 13.82 -7.27 -6.12
CA PHE A 8 12.53 -6.86 -5.57
C PHE A 8 11.68 -8.04 -5.20
N ASN A 9 12.27 -9.22 -5.26
CA ASN A 9 11.52 -10.43 -5.02
C ASN A 9 11.40 -10.67 -3.53
N ILE A 10 10.19 -10.54 -3.00
CA ILE A 10 9.92 -10.71 -1.60
C ILE A 10 9.29 -12.07 -1.42
N PRO A 11 9.81 -12.92 -0.53
CA PRO A 11 9.16 -14.20 -0.27
C PRO A 11 7.71 -14.00 0.07
N GLU A 12 6.86 -14.89 -0.44
CA GLU A 12 5.44 -14.76 -0.24
C GLU A 12 5.08 -14.63 1.23
N SER A 13 5.82 -15.28 2.09
CA SER A 13 5.57 -15.24 3.54
C SER A 13 5.79 -13.85 4.12
N ARG A 14 6.45 -12.96 3.40
CA ARG A 14 6.71 -11.62 3.88
C ARG A 14 5.66 -10.62 3.46
N TYR A 15 4.73 -11.02 2.58
CA TYR A 15 3.63 -10.14 2.24
C TYR A 15 2.61 -10.12 3.36
N LEU A 16 1.95 -8.99 3.51
CA LEU A 16 1.04 -8.74 4.61
C LEU A 16 -0.39 -8.66 4.14
N ARG A 17 -1.29 -9.28 4.89
CA ARG A 17 -2.71 -9.09 4.66
C ARG A 17 -3.09 -7.67 5.05
N SER A 18 -4.28 -7.25 4.62
CA SER A 18 -4.72 -5.87 4.84
C SER A 18 -4.64 -5.45 6.30
N GLY A 19 -5.09 -6.31 7.21
CA GLY A 19 -5.06 -5.97 8.62
C GLY A 19 -3.66 -5.83 9.15
N GLN A 20 -2.75 -6.69 8.70
CA GLN A 20 -1.37 -6.63 9.13
C GLN A 20 -0.68 -5.37 8.60
N PHE A 21 -0.95 -5.05 7.34
CA PHE A 21 -0.35 -3.86 6.75
C PHE A 21 -0.89 -2.61 7.41
N ALA A 22 -2.21 -2.58 7.68
CA ALA A 22 -2.79 -1.45 8.36
C ALA A 22 -2.16 -1.25 9.74
N ALA A 23 -1.93 -2.35 10.47
CA ALA A 23 -1.29 -2.26 11.77
C ALA A 23 0.13 -1.72 11.65
N LEU A 24 0.86 -2.16 10.64
CA LEU A 24 2.21 -1.67 10.41
C LEU A 24 2.20 -0.17 10.14
N CYS A 25 1.20 0.30 9.40
CA CYS A 25 1.07 1.71 9.07
C CYS A 25 0.42 2.53 10.19
N ARG A 26 0.03 1.87 11.27
CA ARG A 26 -0.64 2.51 12.39
C ARG A 26 -1.93 3.18 11.97
N THR A 27 -2.69 2.47 11.16
CA THR A 27 -3.97 2.95 10.67
C THR A 27 -4.98 1.82 10.76
N THR A 28 -6.18 2.06 10.27
CA THR A 28 -7.24 1.06 10.31
C THR A 28 -7.39 0.41 8.95
N LYS A 29 -8.00 -0.77 8.94
CA LYS A 29 -8.31 -1.44 7.68
C LYS A 29 -9.24 -0.59 6.83
N GLU A 30 -10.12 0.17 7.46
CA GLU A 30 -11.05 1.01 6.72
C GLU A 30 -10.34 2.13 6.00
N THR A 31 -9.39 2.77 6.67
CA THR A 31 -8.61 3.82 6.02
C THR A 31 -7.82 3.25 4.85
N LEU A 32 -7.20 2.09 5.07
CA LEU A 32 -6.45 1.45 4.00
C LEU A 32 -7.35 1.10 2.82
N ARG A 33 -8.54 0.57 3.11
CA ARG A 33 -9.49 0.24 2.04
C ARG A 33 -9.91 1.48 1.27
N HIS A 34 -10.11 2.57 1.99
CA HIS A 34 -10.49 3.83 1.35
C HIS A 34 -9.38 4.30 0.40
N TYR A 35 -8.14 4.27 0.87
CA TYR A 35 -7.01 4.68 0.04
C TYR A 35 -6.88 3.78 -1.18
N ARG A 36 -7.15 2.48 -1.01
CA ARG A 36 -7.13 1.56 -2.13
C ARG A 36 -8.23 1.88 -3.13
N ALA A 37 -9.43 2.17 -2.62
CA ALA A 37 -10.58 2.43 -3.47
C ALA A 37 -10.36 3.65 -4.37
N ILE A 38 -9.63 4.64 -3.89
CA ILE A 38 -9.38 5.85 -4.67
C ILE A 38 -8.02 5.80 -5.37
N GLY A 39 -7.35 4.66 -5.34
CA GLY A 39 -6.15 4.47 -6.13
C GLY A 39 -4.87 5.04 -5.56
N LEU A 40 -4.85 5.38 -4.28
CA LEU A 40 -3.64 5.93 -3.67
C LEU A 40 -2.66 4.85 -3.23
N ILE A 41 -3.17 3.72 -2.75
CA ILE A 41 -2.35 2.60 -2.32
C ILE A 41 -2.92 1.35 -2.96
N GLU A 42 -2.13 0.68 -3.79
CA GLU A 42 -2.56 -0.53 -4.45
C GLU A 42 -1.92 -1.73 -3.78
N PRO A 43 -2.64 -2.82 -3.60
CA PRO A 43 -2.00 -4.01 -3.07
C PRO A 43 -0.95 -4.53 -4.04
N ALA A 44 0.06 -5.20 -3.51
CA ALA A 44 1.08 -5.80 -4.34
C ALA A 44 0.47 -6.86 -5.24
N PHE A 45 -0.49 -7.61 -4.71
CA PHE A 45 -1.25 -8.56 -5.52
C PHE A 45 -2.51 -8.95 -4.76
N VAL A 46 -3.43 -9.57 -5.49
CA VAL A 46 -4.66 -10.09 -4.92
C VAL A 46 -4.68 -11.58 -5.22
N SER A 47 -4.90 -12.39 -4.19
CA SER A 47 -4.91 -13.84 -4.37
C SER A 47 -6.15 -14.28 -5.13
N ASP A 48 -6.13 -15.54 -5.56
CA ASP A 48 -7.28 -16.11 -6.24
C ASP A 48 -8.52 -16.07 -5.38
N SER A 49 -8.34 -16.11 -4.06
CA SER A 49 -9.46 -16.04 -3.14
C SER A 49 -9.96 -14.63 -2.88
N GLY A 50 -9.32 -13.63 -3.50
CA GLY A 50 -9.76 -12.25 -3.35
C GLY A 50 -9.11 -11.50 -2.21
N TYR A 51 -8.09 -12.05 -1.57
CA TYR A 51 -7.40 -11.37 -0.47
C TYR A 51 -6.30 -10.48 -1.02
N ALA A 52 -6.28 -9.24 -0.54
CA ALA A 52 -5.24 -8.29 -0.93
C ALA A 52 -4.00 -8.49 -0.05
N TYR A 53 -2.84 -8.45 -0.69
CA TYR A 53 -1.56 -8.59 0.00
C TYR A 53 -0.70 -7.38 -0.31
N TYR A 54 -0.05 -6.87 0.72
CA TYR A 54 0.79 -5.69 0.61
C TYR A 54 2.23 -6.02 0.93
N SER A 55 3.14 -5.35 0.25
CA SER A 55 4.56 -5.51 0.53
C SER A 55 4.95 -4.59 1.69
N PRO A 56 5.83 -5.04 2.59
CA PRO A 56 6.36 -4.14 3.62
C PRO A 56 7.01 -2.89 3.02
N LEU A 57 7.49 -2.99 1.78
CA LEU A 57 8.11 -1.85 1.11
C LEU A 57 7.11 -0.73 0.83
N GLN A 58 5.82 -1.05 0.86
CA GLN A 58 4.79 -0.05 0.60
C GLN A 58 4.53 0.83 1.81
N LEU A 59 5.16 0.54 2.94
CA LEU A 59 5.02 1.41 4.10
C LEU A 59 5.43 2.84 3.78
N GLY A 60 6.50 3.00 3.00
CA GLY A 60 6.95 4.33 2.63
C GLY A 60 5.91 5.08 1.82
N ASP A 61 5.25 4.38 0.90
CA ASP A 61 4.19 5.00 0.11
C ASP A 61 3.06 5.48 1.00
N PHE A 62 2.66 4.64 1.95
CA PHE A 62 1.59 5.02 2.86
C PHE A 62 1.98 6.22 3.71
N MET A 63 3.22 6.23 4.21
CA MET A 63 3.68 7.32 5.05
C MET A 63 3.69 8.64 4.28
N LEU A 64 4.06 8.58 3.00
CA LEU A 64 4.05 9.78 2.18
C LEU A 64 2.64 10.32 2.01
N VAL A 65 1.68 9.44 1.71
CA VAL A 65 0.29 9.85 1.57
C VAL A 65 -0.20 10.47 2.87
N ALA A 66 0.08 9.83 3.99
CA ALA A 66 -0.38 10.32 5.29
C ALA A 66 0.24 11.67 5.62
N ALA A 67 1.52 11.85 5.29
CA ALA A 67 2.20 13.11 5.57
C ALA A 67 1.62 14.25 4.74
N LEU A 68 1.36 13.98 3.46
CA LEU A 68 0.78 15.00 2.59
C LEU A 68 -0.61 15.38 3.05
N GLN A 69 -1.37 14.41 3.51
CA GLN A 69 -2.72 14.69 4.00
C GLN A 69 -2.67 15.53 5.28
N ARG A 70 -1.74 15.21 6.17
CA ARG A 70 -1.58 15.99 7.40
C ARG A 70 -1.14 17.42 7.10
N ALA A 71 -0.42 17.61 6.00
CA ALA A 71 0.03 18.94 5.61
C ALA A 71 -1.07 19.75 4.92
N GLY A 72 -2.25 19.16 4.75
CA GLY A 72 -3.38 19.89 4.24
C GLY A 72 -3.76 19.58 2.80
N SER A 73 -3.06 18.65 2.14
CA SER A 73 -3.44 18.28 0.78
C SER A 73 -4.67 17.40 0.81
N SER A 74 -5.58 17.65 -0.11
CA SER A 74 -6.74 16.78 -0.24
C SER A 74 -6.32 15.46 -0.85
N LEU A 75 -7.14 14.42 -0.67
CA LEU A 75 -6.82 13.14 -1.26
C LEU A 75 -6.76 13.22 -2.79
N ALA A 76 -7.62 14.04 -3.39
CA ALA A 76 -7.58 14.23 -4.83
C ALA A 76 -6.27 14.86 -5.28
N ASP A 77 -5.79 15.84 -4.53
CA ASP A 77 -4.52 16.49 -4.84
C ASP A 77 -3.36 15.53 -4.71
N ILE A 78 -3.39 14.70 -3.68
CA ILE A 78 -2.33 13.72 -3.47
C ILE A 78 -2.31 12.73 -4.62
N HIS A 79 -3.47 12.27 -5.04
CA HIS A 79 -3.56 11.33 -6.15
C HIS A 79 -2.94 11.92 -7.41
N ARG A 80 -3.26 13.18 -7.66
CA ARG A 80 -2.74 13.87 -8.83
C ARG A 80 -1.22 14.04 -8.74
N TYR A 81 -0.72 14.34 -7.54
CA TYR A 81 0.70 14.52 -7.34
C TYR A 81 1.49 13.23 -7.58
N LEU A 82 0.91 12.10 -7.24
CA LEU A 82 1.61 10.82 -7.36
C LEU A 82 1.55 10.24 -8.78
N GLU A 83 0.73 10.78 -9.65
CA GLU A 83 0.69 10.34 -11.04
C GLU A 83 1.97 10.75 -11.80
#